data_51aaea4e28d5438e96db3edc2a531cc2
#
_entry.id   51aaea4e28d5438e96db3edc2a531cc2
#
_cell.length_a   1.000
_cell.length_b   1.000
_cell.length_c   1.000
_cell.angle_alpha   90.00
_cell.angle_beta   90.00
_cell.angle_gamma   90.00
#
_symmetry.space_group_name_H-M   'P 1'
#
loop_
_entity.id
_entity.type
_entity.pdbx_description
1 polymer ?
#
loop_
_entity_poly.entity_id
_entity_poly.type
_entity_poly.pdbx_seq_one_letter_code
_entity_poly.pdbx_strand_id
1 'polypeptide(L)'
;MGKRALIAHQRYAHAKQFKRANRALRTIRTYLGRVVRDILRKIKGEGELESVFAHPLMLARRVREQRQHQRGRKVYSLHAPEVECIGKGKAHRPYEFGVKVSIATTLHRSKGGQFIAHAKALPGNPYDGHTLATVIPEMESQLGANLIRIVADRGYRGHNAPPNHKFKVYISGQRRRVTEPIKRELRRRSAVEPVIGHAKAEHRMGRNYLAGPAGDAANAVLAAAGYNFRRLLEWLRLLLCLLLAAIHAAPDEQILVIAET
;
A
#
# COMPACT_ATOMS: atom_id res chain seq x y z
N MET A 1 -21.40 -15.48 -25.65
CA MET A 1 -20.57 -16.72 -25.53
C MET A 1 -19.46 -16.60 -24.49
N GLY A 2 -18.64 -15.57 -24.45
CA GLY A 2 -17.54 -15.40 -23.51
C GLY A 2 -17.93 -15.43 -22.03
N LYS A 3 -19.04 -14.75 -21.64
CA LYS A 3 -19.55 -14.73 -20.26
C LYS A 3 -19.86 -16.13 -19.71
N ARG A 4 -20.47 -17.01 -20.51
CA ARG A 4 -20.75 -18.40 -20.10
C ARG A 4 -19.47 -19.19 -19.84
N ALA A 5 -18.47 -19.05 -20.69
CA ALA A 5 -17.17 -19.71 -20.51
C ALA A 5 -16.43 -19.19 -19.27
N LEU A 6 -16.52 -17.89 -18.98
CA LEU A 6 -15.94 -17.29 -17.78
C LEU A 6 -16.60 -17.84 -16.49
N ILE A 7 -17.92 -17.87 -16.45
CA ILE A 7 -18.67 -18.43 -15.32
C ILE A 7 -18.32 -19.91 -15.10
N ALA A 8 -18.26 -20.69 -16.19
CA ALA A 8 -17.85 -22.10 -16.13
C ALA A 8 -16.43 -22.26 -15.57
N HIS A 9 -15.49 -21.43 -16.04
CA HIS A 9 -14.12 -21.43 -15.53
C HIS A 9 -14.07 -21.15 -14.03
N GLN A 10 -14.75 -20.09 -13.57
CA GLN A 10 -14.79 -19.72 -12.16
C GLN A 10 -15.38 -20.82 -11.26
N ARG A 11 -16.52 -21.42 -11.67
CA ARG A 11 -17.15 -22.53 -10.96
C ARG A 11 -16.23 -23.73 -10.82
N TYR A 12 -15.60 -24.16 -11.92
CA TYR A 12 -14.69 -25.30 -11.91
C TYR A 12 -13.41 -25.01 -11.12
N ALA A 13 -12.87 -23.79 -11.20
CA ALA A 13 -11.69 -23.40 -10.43
C ALA A 13 -11.99 -23.38 -8.91
N HIS A 14 -13.14 -22.82 -8.50
CA HIS A 14 -13.60 -22.83 -7.12
C HIS A 14 -13.80 -24.27 -6.59
N ALA A 15 -14.40 -25.14 -7.40
CA ALA A 15 -14.58 -26.56 -7.09
C ALA A 15 -13.29 -27.39 -7.22
N LYS A 16 -12.12 -26.76 -7.44
CA LYS A 16 -10.81 -27.41 -7.64
C LYS A 16 -10.77 -28.42 -8.81
N GLN A 17 -11.72 -28.36 -9.73
CA GLN A 17 -11.79 -29.17 -10.95
C GLN A 17 -10.92 -28.58 -12.07
N PHE A 18 -9.60 -28.55 -11.87
CA PHE A 18 -8.67 -27.81 -12.72
C PHE A 18 -8.66 -28.26 -14.18
N LYS A 19 -8.87 -29.54 -14.49
CA LYS A 19 -8.99 -30.02 -15.88
C LYS A 19 -10.14 -29.35 -16.64
N ARG A 20 -11.32 -29.21 -15.98
CA ARG A 20 -12.49 -28.56 -16.56
C ARG A 20 -12.31 -27.04 -16.62
N ALA A 21 -11.76 -26.43 -15.57
CA ALA A 21 -11.42 -25.01 -15.55
C ALA A 21 -10.47 -24.64 -16.69
N ASN A 22 -9.41 -25.42 -16.92
CA ASN A 22 -8.47 -25.21 -18.02
C ASN A 22 -9.08 -25.40 -19.41
N ARG A 23 -10.07 -26.29 -19.57
CA ARG A 23 -10.83 -26.41 -20.82
C ARG A 23 -11.63 -25.13 -21.10
N ALA A 24 -12.35 -24.61 -20.10
CA ALA A 24 -13.10 -23.34 -20.21
C ALA A 24 -12.16 -22.17 -20.50
N LEU A 25 -10.98 -22.11 -19.86
CA LEU A 25 -9.97 -21.08 -20.11
C LEU A 25 -9.45 -21.13 -21.56
N ARG A 26 -9.22 -22.32 -22.12
CA ARG A 26 -8.85 -22.45 -23.54
C ARG A 26 -9.90 -21.89 -24.47
N THR A 27 -11.18 -22.13 -24.18
CA THR A 27 -12.30 -21.55 -24.94
C THR A 27 -12.28 -20.03 -24.90
N ILE A 28 -12.07 -19.43 -23.69
CA ILE A 28 -11.95 -17.96 -23.53
C ILE A 28 -10.78 -17.41 -24.36
N ARG A 29 -9.63 -18.06 -24.31
CA ARG A 29 -8.44 -17.67 -25.10
C ARG A 29 -8.70 -17.75 -26.61
N THR A 30 -9.44 -18.74 -27.06
CA THR A 30 -9.84 -18.88 -28.46
C THR A 30 -10.76 -17.72 -28.88
N TYR A 31 -11.73 -17.36 -28.06
CA TYR A 31 -12.62 -16.22 -28.34
C TYR A 31 -11.86 -14.91 -28.40
N LEU A 32 -10.99 -14.65 -27.40
CA LEU A 32 -10.13 -13.47 -27.42
C LEU A 32 -9.27 -13.40 -28.69
N GLY A 33 -8.66 -14.53 -29.09
CA GLY A 33 -7.87 -14.59 -30.32
C GLY A 33 -8.68 -14.33 -31.59
N ARG A 34 -9.95 -14.76 -31.65
CA ARG A 34 -10.84 -14.43 -32.76
C ARG A 34 -11.13 -12.94 -32.84
N VAL A 35 -11.51 -12.34 -31.72
CA VAL A 35 -11.80 -10.89 -31.64
C VAL A 35 -10.57 -10.07 -32.04
N VAL A 36 -9.38 -10.40 -31.51
CA VAL A 36 -8.14 -9.70 -31.86
C VAL A 36 -7.87 -9.76 -33.38
N ARG A 37 -8.02 -10.94 -34.00
CA ARG A 37 -7.83 -11.08 -35.46
C ARG A 37 -8.89 -10.35 -36.27
N ASP A 38 -10.13 -10.32 -35.80
CA ASP A 38 -11.20 -9.60 -36.47
C ASP A 38 -10.97 -8.09 -36.46
N ILE A 39 -10.61 -7.54 -35.31
CA ILE A 39 -10.25 -6.12 -35.19
C ILE A 39 -9.09 -5.79 -36.14
N LEU A 40 -8.00 -6.56 -36.10
CA LEU A 40 -6.83 -6.34 -36.97
C LEU A 40 -7.17 -6.35 -38.46
N ARG A 41 -8.10 -7.21 -38.91
CA ARG A 41 -8.57 -7.19 -40.30
C ARG A 41 -9.32 -5.94 -40.64
N LYS A 42 -10.17 -5.47 -39.72
CA LYS A 42 -11.05 -4.30 -39.95
C LYS A 42 -10.31 -2.99 -39.96
N ILE A 43 -9.25 -2.86 -39.16
CA ILE A 43 -8.45 -1.63 -39.07
C ILE A 43 -7.26 -1.58 -40.03
N LYS A 44 -7.04 -2.67 -40.78
CA LYS A 44 -5.89 -2.77 -41.69
C LYS A 44 -5.94 -1.71 -42.76
N GLY A 45 -4.89 -0.88 -42.82
CA GLY A 45 -4.76 0.23 -43.76
C GLY A 45 -5.29 1.57 -43.26
N GLU A 46 -5.96 1.58 -42.09
CA GLU A 46 -6.46 2.80 -41.45
C GLU A 46 -5.48 3.24 -40.35
N GLY A 47 -4.46 4.03 -40.72
CA GLY A 47 -3.32 4.37 -39.83
C GLY A 47 -3.74 4.98 -38.50
N GLU A 48 -4.78 5.80 -38.47
CA GLU A 48 -5.31 6.38 -37.23
C GLU A 48 -5.88 5.30 -36.31
N LEU A 49 -6.71 4.41 -36.85
CA LEU A 49 -7.30 3.30 -36.06
C LEU A 49 -6.23 2.30 -35.62
N GLU A 50 -5.26 2.00 -36.47
CA GLU A 50 -4.11 1.13 -36.11
C GLU A 50 -3.35 1.71 -34.92
N SER A 51 -3.11 3.02 -34.90
CA SER A 51 -2.44 3.72 -33.79
C SER A 51 -3.27 3.65 -32.50
N VAL A 52 -4.54 3.99 -32.55
CA VAL A 52 -5.46 3.98 -31.37
C VAL A 52 -5.56 2.57 -30.78
N PHE A 53 -5.70 1.53 -31.62
CA PHE A 53 -5.86 0.14 -31.18
C PHE A 53 -4.55 -0.56 -30.86
N ALA A 54 -3.37 0.00 -31.18
CA ALA A 54 -2.07 -0.66 -30.98
C ALA A 54 -1.86 -1.11 -29.52
N HIS A 55 -2.06 -0.22 -28.54
CA HIS A 55 -1.85 -0.51 -27.14
C HIS A 55 -2.83 -1.55 -26.56
N PRO A 56 -4.15 -1.41 -26.70
CA PRO A 56 -5.10 -2.41 -26.20
C PRO A 56 -4.94 -3.79 -26.88
N LEU A 57 -4.61 -3.84 -28.17
CA LEU A 57 -4.34 -5.09 -28.87
C LEU A 57 -3.04 -5.76 -28.39
N MET A 58 -2.00 -4.97 -28.10
CA MET A 58 -0.77 -5.48 -27.49
C MET A 58 -1.05 -6.12 -26.13
N LEU A 59 -1.80 -5.45 -25.27
CA LEU A 59 -2.19 -5.99 -23.95
C LEU A 59 -3.04 -7.26 -24.08
N ALA A 60 -4.01 -7.27 -24.98
CA ALA A 60 -4.86 -8.43 -25.24
C ALA A 60 -4.04 -9.66 -25.71
N ARG A 61 -3.08 -9.44 -26.60
CA ARG A 61 -2.14 -10.50 -27.04
C ARG A 61 -1.31 -11.01 -25.87
N ARG A 62 -0.74 -10.11 -25.06
CA ARG A 62 0.07 -10.44 -23.88
C ARG A 62 -0.72 -11.28 -22.88
N VAL A 63 -1.96 -10.87 -22.53
CA VAL A 63 -2.85 -11.65 -21.64
C VAL A 63 -3.17 -13.03 -22.23
N ARG A 64 -3.39 -13.12 -23.54
CA ARG A 64 -3.66 -14.40 -24.21
C ARG A 64 -2.47 -15.35 -24.16
N GLU A 65 -1.23 -14.84 -24.24
CA GLU A 65 -0.01 -15.63 -24.32
C GLU A 65 0.56 -16.00 -22.95
N GLN A 66 0.29 -15.21 -21.92
CA GLN A 66 0.85 -15.45 -20.58
C GLN A 66 0.36 -16.77 -19.97
N ARG A 67 1.26 -17.44 -19.23
CA ARG A 67 1.02 -18.73 -18.58
C ARG A 67 0.95 -18.59 -17.07
N GLN A 68 0.27 -19.51 -16.38
CA GLN A 68 0.10 -19.50 -14.93
C GLN A 68 1.43 -19.43 -14.17
N HIS A 69 2.40 -20.27 -14.55
CA HIS A 69 3.72 -20.36 -13.89
C HIS A 69 4.84 -19.66 -14.67
N GLN A 70 4.48 -18.76 -15.58
CA GLN A 70 5.45 -17.95 -16.30
C GLN A 70 6.26 -17.10 -15.32
N ARG A 71 7.58 -17.06 -15.49
CA ARG A 71 8.47 -16.11 -14.85
C ARG A 71 8.41 -14.75 -15.58
N GLY A 72 8.75 -13.68 -14.86
CA GLY A 72 8.76 -12.33 -15.40
C GLY A 72 7.39 -11.65 -15.33
N ARG A 73 7.31 -10.47 -15.95
CA ARG A 73 6.17 -9.56 -15.84
C ARG A 73 4.90 -10.13 -16.51
N LYS A 74 3.81 -10.17 -15.75
CA LYS A 74 2.47 -10.51 -16.21
C LYS A 74 1.56 -9.30 -16.15
N VAL A 75 0.53 -9.28 -16.98
CA VAL A 75 -0.58 -8.31 -16.89
C VAL A 75 -1.64 -8.92 -15.99
N TYR A 76 -1.90 -8.29 -14.86
CA TYR A 76 -2.93 -8.69 -13.90
C TYR A 76 -4.20 -7.82 -14.02
N SER A 77 -4.05 -6.59 -14.52
CA SER A 77 -5.14 -5.66 -14.81
C SER A 77 -4.92 -5.02 -16.18
N LEU A 78 -5.98 -4.89 -16.98
CA LEU A 78 -5.90 -4.16 -18.25
C LEU A 78 -5.97 -2.65 -18.05
N HIS A 79 -6.61 -2.20 -16.96
CA HIS A 79 -6.74 -0.78 -16.61
C HIS A 79 -5.50 -0.24 -15.90
N ALA A 80 -4.72 -1.11 -15.30
CA ALA A 80 -3.48 -0.79 -14.59
C ALA A 80 -2.43 -1.87 -14.90
N PRO A 81 -1.81 -1.84 -16.09
CA PRO A 81 -0.87 -2.88 -16.53
C PRO A 81 0.40 -2.98 -15.68
N GLU A 82 0.71 -1.93 -14.91
CA GLU A 82 1.82 -1.84 -13.97
C GLU A 82 1.61 -2.66 -12.70
N VAL A 83 0.37 -3.06 -12.38
CA VAL A 83 0.03 -3.82 -11.17
C VAL A 83 0.87 -5.09 -11.05
N GLU A 84 1.43 -5.28 -9.88
CA GLU A 84 2.26 -6.41 -9.51
C GLU A 84 1.50 -7.42 -8.64
N CYS A 85 1.98 -8.66 -8.62
CA CYS A 85 1.47 -9.71 -7.75
C CYS A 85 2.42 -9.89 -6.57
N ILE A 86 1.95 -9.55 -5.37
CA ILE A 86 2.72 -9.63 -4.13
C ILE A 86 2.31 -10.87 -3.36
N GLY A 87 3.24 -11.81 -3.16
CA GLY A 87 3.02 -13.00 -2.34
C GLY A 87 3.00 -12.63 -0.85
N LYS A 88 1.95 -13.05 -0.13
CA LYS A 88 1.78 -12.77 1.31
C LYS A 88 2.08 -13.95 2.22
N GLY A 89 2.26 -15.15 1.67
CA GLY A 89 2.48 -16.35 2.48
C GLY A 89 1.31 -16.76 3.38
N LYS A 90 0.13 -16.14 3.22
CA LYS A 90 -1.08 -16.45 3.99
C LYS A 90 -1.97 -17.44 3.22
N ALA A 91 -2.39 -18.53 3.86
CA ALA A 91 -3.17 -19.59 3.20
C ALA A 91 -4.49 -19.11 2.59
N HIS A 92 -5.22 -18.23 3.27
CA HIS A 92 -6.54 -17.74 2.81
C HIS A 92 -6.46 -16.58 1.82
N ARG A 93 -5.34 -15.82 1.78
CA ARG A 93 -5.07 -14.74 0.83
C ARG A 93 -3.60 -14.76 0.44
N PRO A 94 -3.21 -15.68 -0.45
CA PRO A 94 -1.81 -15.88 -0.79
C PRO A 94 -1.21 -14.73 -1.59
N TYR A 95 -2.04 -13.94 -2.28
CA TYR A 95 -1.60 -12.85 -3.14
C TYR A 95 -2.38 -11.56 -2.87
N GLU A 96 -1.67 -10.43 -2.94
CA GLU A 96 -2.22 -9.08 -3.09
C GLU A 96 -1.76 -8.51 -4.44
N PHE A 97 -2.59 -7.64 -5.03
CA PHE A 97 -2.28 -7.00 -6.31
C PHE A 97 -2.16 -5.51 -6.12
N GLY A 98 -1.14 -4.90 -6.72
CA GLY A 98 -0.82 -3.48 -6.59
C GLY A 98 0.68 -3.25 -6.53
N VAL A 99 1.10 -2.12 -5.96
CA VAL A 99 2.49 -1.81 -5.66
C VAL A 99 2.76 -2.01 -4.16
N LYS A 100 3.96 -2.46 -3.81
CA LYS A 100 4.40 -2.50 -2.42
C LYS A 100 4.61 -1.07 -1.91
N VAL A 101 4.17 -0.77 -0.69
CA VAL A 101 4.40 0.53 -0.04
C VAL A 101 5.19 0.32 1.25
N SER A 102 6.30 1.04 1.38
CA SER A 102 7.03 1.18 2.65
C SER A 102 6.38 2.27 3.48
N ILE A 103 6.13 1.98 4.77
CA ILE A 103 5.57 2.93 5.73
C ILE A 103 6.46 2.94 6.96
N ALA A 104 6.87 4.13 7.38
CA ALA A 104 7.52 4.35 8.67
C ALA A 104 6.64 5.24 9.56
N THR A 105 6.56 4.88 10.83
CA THR A 105 5.83 5.65 11.84
C THR A 105 6.78 6.04 12.97
N THR A 106 6.38 7.05 13.76
CA THR A 106 7.06 7.33 15.02
C THR A 106 6.99 6.12 15.95
N LEU A 107 8.05 5.83 16.71
CA LEU A 107 8.12 4.66 17.59
C LEU A 107 7.57 4.96 18.99
N HIS A 108 7.79 6.17 19.51
CA HIS A 108 7.35 6.55 20.84
C HIS A 108 5.83 6.67 20.95
N ARG A 109 5.31 6.39 22.16
CA ARG A 109 3.89 6.54 22.43
C ARG A 109 3.55 8.03 22.46
N SER A 110 2.66 8.46 21.59
CA SER A 110 2.07 9.79 21.60
C SER A 110 0.57 9.72 21.95
N LYS A 111 0.07 10.70 22.67
CA LYS A 111 -1.39 10.88 22.84
C LYS A 111 -2.00 11.06 21.44
N GLY A 112 -3.10 10.39 21.16
CA GLY A 112 -3.76 10.45 19.84
C GLY A 112 -3.18 9.51 18.77
N GLY A 113 -2.16 8.69 19.05
CA GLY A 113 -1.61 7.68 18.16
C GLY A 113 -0.33 8.09 17.43
N GLN A 114 0.13 7.25 16.52
CA GLN A 114 1.36 7.44 15.78
C GLN A 114 1.09 8.18 14.47
N PHE A 115 2.02 9.06 14.07
CA PHE A 115 2.05 9.67 12.74
C PHE A 115 2.82 8.82 11.76
N ILE A 116 2.43 8.85 10.49
CA ILE A 116 3.23 8.31 9.39
C ILE A 116 4.32 9.34 9.08
N ALA A 117 5.56 8.97 9.39
CA ALA A 117 6.72 9.82 9.16
C ALA A 117 7.24 9.72 7.72
N HIS A 118 7.00 8.59 7.04
CA HIS A 118 7.43 8.37 5.66
C HIS A 118 6.53 7.32 4.99
N ALA A 119 6.20 7.54 3.72
CA ALA A 119 5.49 6.58 2.88
C ALA A 119 6.06 6.63 1.45
N LYS A 120 6.45 5.46 0.91
CA LYS A 120 7.04 5.32 -0.41
C LYS A 120 6.52 4.10 -1.15
N ALA A 121 6.05 4.28 -2.37
CA ALA A 121 5.78 3.17 -3.27
C ALA A 121 7.10 2.53 -3.74
N LEU A 122 7.12 1.21 -3.81
CA LEU A 122 8.28 0.39 -4.16
C LEU A 122 7.96 -0.52 -5.36
N PRO A 123 8.02 0.02 -6.59
CA PRO A 123 7.81 -0.77 -7.80
C PRO A 123 8.85 -1.89 -7.94
N GLY A 124 8.48 -2.98 -8.60
CA GLY A 124 9.35 -4.15 -8.79
C GLY A 124 9.29 -5.13 -7.64
N ASN A 125 8.41 -4.92 -6.65
CA ASN A 125 8.23 -5.77 -5.47
C ASN A 125 9.57 -6.20 -4.83
N PRO A 126 10.46 -5.24 -4.49
CA PRO A 126 11.78 -5.55 -3.95
C PRO A 126 11.66 -6.31 -2.63
N TYR A 127 12.72 -7.05 -2.28
CA TYR A 127 12.85 -7.65 -0.96
C TYR A 127 12.93 -6.54 0.10
N ASP A 128 12.15 -6.66 1.18
CA ASP A 128 12.01 -5.60 2.20
C ASP A 128 13.37 -5.15 2.75
N GLY A 129 14.25 -6.09 3.05
CA GLY A 129 15.60 -5.80 3.53
C GLY A 129 16.47 -5.01 2.56
N HIS A 130 16.19 -5.02 1.26
CA HIS A 130 16.95 -4.29 0.26
C HIS A 130 16.42 -2.87 -0.02
N THR A 131 15.47 -2.41 0.75
CA THR A 131 14.87 -1.07 0.58
C THR A 131 15.48 -0.01 1.49
N LEU A 132 16.16 -0.41 2.57
CA LEU A 132 16.65 0.51 3.59
C LEU A 132 17.76 1.44 3.11
N ALA A 133 18.57 1.03 2.15
CA ALA A 133 19.63 1.89 1.58
C ALA A 133 19.07 3.15 0.92
N THR A 134 17.85 3.10 0.38
CA THR A 134 17.17 4.25 -0.24
C THR A 134 16.20 4.93 0.69
N VAL A 135 15.46 4.17 1.48
CA VAL A 135 14.40 4.70 2.36
C VAL A 135 14.96 5.50 3.55
N ILE A 136 16.10 5.06 4.14
CA ILE A 136 16.68 5.75 5.29
C ILE A 136 17.15 7.17 4.93
N PRO A 137 18.02 7.38 3.93
CA PRO A 137 18.47 8.73 3.57
C PRO A 137 17.32 9.65 3.14
N GLU A 138 16.34 9.12 2.42
CA GLU A 138 15.16 9.87 2.00
C GLU A 138 14.32 10.31 3.20
N MET A 139 14.14 9.43 4.17
CA MET A 139 13.43 9.73 5.41
C MET A 139 14.14 10.80 6.24
N GLU A 140 15.46 10.69 6.39
CA GLU A 140 16.26 11.70 7.11
C GLU A 140 16.21 13.07 6.43
N SER A 141 16.28 13.08 5.09
CA SER A 141 16.13 14.32 4.30
C SER A 141 14.76 14.97 4.49
N GLN A 142 13.68 14.17 4.46
CA GLN A 142 12.32 14.68 4.62
C GLN A 142 12.02 15.17 6.05
N LEU A 143 12.58 14.51 7.05
CA LEU A 143 12.35 14.86 8.46
C LEU A 143 13.29 15.95 8.97
N GLY A 144 14.37 16.24 8.23
CA GLY A 144 15.43 17.15 8.69
C GLY A 144 16.14 16.66 9.97
N ALA A 145 16.15 15.33 10.22
CA ALA A 145 16.65 14.75 11.46
C ALA A 145 17.29 13.38 11.21
N ASN A 146 18.38 13.10 11.93
CA ASN A 146 19.05 11.81 11.88
C ASN A 146 18.26 10.74 12.66
N LEU A 147 18.11 9.56 12.07
CA LEU A 147 17.44 8.44 12.70
C LEU A 147 18.35 7.77 13.75
N ILE A 148 17.91 7.77 14.98
CA ILE A 148 18.66 7.18 16.11
C ILE A 148 18.50 5.64 16.10
N ARG A 149 17.29 5.14 15.90
CA ARG A 149 16.94 3.72 15.85
C ARG A 149 15.84 3.46 14.87
N ILE A 150 15.91 2.29 14.24
CA ILE A 150 14.92 1.79 13.29
C ILE A 150 14.50 0.41 13.77
N VAL A 151 13.22 0.19 13.93
CA VAL A 151 12.65 -1.09 14.34
C VAL A 151 11.82 -1.66 13.18
N ALA A 152 12.24 -2.81 12.68
CA ALA A 152 11.65 -3.44 11.50
C ALA A 152 11.14 -4.86 11.81
N ASP A 153 10.32 -5.41 10.93
CA ASP A 153 9.84 -6.78 11.04
C ASP A 153 10.87 -7.82 10.55
N ARG A 154 10.50 -9.11 10.61
CA ARG A 154 11.37 -10.20 10.17
C ARG A 154 11.68 -10.18 8.68
N GLY A 155 10.86 -9.54 7.86
CA GLY A 155 11.08 -9.39 6.42
C GLY A 155 12.33 -8.60 6.07
N TYR A 156 12.85 -7.81 7.02
CA TYR A 156 14.08 -7.01 6.83
C TYR A 156 15.39 -7.73 7.21
N ARG A 157 15.39 -9.03 7.47
CA ARG A 157 16.62 -9.78 7.73
C ARG A 157 17.58 -9.67 6.54
N GLY A 158 18.89 -9.49 6.83
CA GLY A 158 19.90 -9.28 5.79
C GLY A 158 19.77 -7.94 5.08
N HIS A 159 19.29 -6.92 5.81
CA HIS A 159 19.05 -5.58 5.27
C HIS A 159 20.33 -4.91 4.74
N ASN A 160 20.11 -4.02 3.76
CA ASN A 160 21.11 -3.20 3.10
C ASN A 160 21.18 -1.76 3.65
N ALA A 161 20.85 -1.56 4.93
CA ALA A 161 20.93 -0.23 5.54
C ALA A 161 22.32 0.41 5.32
N PRO A 162 22.40 1.76 5.15
CA PRO A 162 23.67 2.46 5.02
C PRO A 162 24.63 2.11 6.17
N PRO A 163 25.96 2.16 5.95
CA PRO A 163 26.95 1.73 6.92
C PRO A 163 26.81 2.40 8.30
N ASN A 164 26.50 3.69 8.35
CA ASN A 164 26.26 4.48 9.55
C ASN A 164 24.97 4.09 10.30
N HIS A 165 24.06 3.35 9.64
CA HIS A 165 22.80 2.86 10.22
C HIS A 165 22.76 1.36 10.44
N LYS A 166 23.77 0.61 9.95
CA LYS A 166 23.79 -0.86 9.99
C LYS A 166 23.51 -1.45 11.39
N PHE A 167 24.04 -0.82 12.43
CA PHE A 167 23.87 -1.25 13.82
C PHE A 167 22.72 -0.55 14.56
N LYS A 168 22.03 0.38 13.91
CA LYS A 168 20.84 1.08 14.44
C LYS A 168 19.52 0.42 14.02
N VAL A 169 19.58 -0.60 13.14
CA VAL A 169 18.40 -1.35 12.68
C VAL A 169 18.21 -2.59 13.54
N TYR A 170 17.08 -2.67 14.23
CA TYR A 170 16.68 -3.80 15.07
C TYR A 170 15.51 -4.54 14.45
N ILE A 171 15.64 -5.86 14.32
CA ILE A 171 14.68 -6.70 13.63
C ILE A 171 13.86 -7.51 14.64
N SER A 172 12.56 -7.61 14.42
CA SER A 172 11.66 -8.41 15.25
C SER A 172 12.17 -9.85 15.43
N GLY A 173 12.28 -10.28 16.69
CA GLY A 173 12.85 -11.60 17.07
C GLY A 173 14.38 -11.64 17.17
N GLN A 174 15.07 -10.51 17.06
CA GLN A 174 16.52 -10.42 17.35
C GLN A 174 16.76 -10.64 18.84
N ARG A 175 17.77 -11.48 19.17
CA ARG A 175 18.16 -11.79 20.55
C ARG A 175 19.48 -11.15 20.96
N ARG A 176 20.42 -10.99 20.02
CA ARG A 176 21.75 -10.43 20.29
C ARG A 176 21.73 -8.92 20.23
N ARG A 177 22.51 -8.24 21.06
CA ARG A 177 22.64 -6.77 21.13
C ARG A 177 21.31 -6.04 21.38
N VAL A 178 20.43 -6.65 22.17
CA VAL A 178 19.10 -6.11 22.49
C VAL A 178 19.00 -5.90 23.99
N THR A 179 18.99 -4.63 24.40
CA THR A 179 18.77 -4.21 25.79
C THR A 179 17.29 -4.21 26.14
N GLU A 180 16.92 -4.11 27.42
CA GLU A 180 15.50 -4.05 27.82
C GLU A 180 14.70 -2.89 27.21
N PRO A 181 15.24 -1.66 27.09
CA PRO A 181 14.57 -0.60 26.33
C PRO A 181 14.28 -1.00 24.87
N ILE A 182 15.25 -1.58 24.17
CA ILE A 182 15.11 -2.03 22.79
C ILE A 182 14.07 -3.16 22.67
N LYS A 183 14.01 -4.07 23.65
CA LYS A 183 12.95 -5.11 23.67
C LYS A 183 11.56 -4.50 23.79
N ARG A 184 11.39 -3.43 24.59
CA ARG A 184 10.14 -2.69 24.70
C ARG A 184 9.77 -2.03 23.36
N GLU A 185 10.72 -1.42 22.68
CA GLU A 185 10.53 -0.82 21.35
C GLU A 185 10.17 -1.89 20.29
N LEU A 186 10.83 -3.05 20.31
CA LEU A 186 10.50 -4.18 19.43
C LEU A 186 9.06 -4.71 19.64
N ARG A 187 8.57 -4.73 20.88
CA ARG A 187 7.17 -5.06 21.16
C ARG A 187 6.21 -4.01 20.60
N ARG A 188 6.60 -2.74 20.62
CA ARG A 188 5.80 -1.63 20.05
C ARG A 188 5.75 -1.59 18.53
N ARG A 189 6.64 -2.30 17.84
CA ARG A 189 6.62 -2.38 16.37
C ARG A 189 5.23 -2.73 15.83
N SER A 190 4.51 -3.61 16.48
CA SER A 190 3.15 -4.00 16.03
C SER A 190 2.16 -2.85 15.99
N ALA A 191 2.42 -1.73 16.66
CA ALA A 191 1.57 -0.54 16.62
C ALA A 191 1.51 0.13 15.22
N VAL A 192 2.42 -0.21 14.30
CA VAL A 192 2.33 0.20 12.88
C VAL A 192 1.18 -0.50 12.14
N GLU A 193 0.77 -1.69 12.57
CA GLU A 193 -0.23 -2.49 11.86
C GLU A 193 -1.62 -1.83 11.82
N PRO A 194 -2.16 -1.27 12.92
CA PRO A 194 -3.38 -0.46 12.88
C PRO A 194 -3.23 0.77 11.97
N VAL A 195 -2.07 1.46 11.99
CA VAL A 195 -1.81 2.61 11.12
C VAL A 195 -1.93 2.23 9.65
N ILE A 196 -1.29 1.11 9.25
CA ILE A 196 -1.41 0.56 7.89
C ILE A 196 -2.86 0.19 7.58
N GLY A 197 -3.58 -0.41 8.54
CA GLY A 197 -4.99 -0.76 8.40
C GLY A 197 -5.86 0.46 8.09
N HIS A 198 -5.73 1.53 8.86
CA HIS A 198 -6.44 2.80 8.65
C HIS A 198 -6.05 3.47 7.33
N ALA A 199 -4.75 3.54 7.00
CA ALA A 199 -4.30 4.10 5.73
C ALA A 199 -4.90 3.34 4.52
N LYS A 200 -5.00 2.01 4.60
CA LYS A 200 -5.62 1.18 3.55
C LYS A 200 -7.14 1.34 3.46
N ALA A 201 -7.84 1.31 4.59
CA ALA A 201 -9.30 1.26 4.64
C ALA A 201 -9.95 2.64 4.49
N GLU A 202 -9.40 3.66 5.15
CA GLU A 202 -10.02 4.98 5.30
C GLU A 202 -9.39 6.03 4.38
N HIS A 203 -8.10 5.87 4.02
CA HIS A 203 -7.35 6.84 3.19
C HIS A 203 -6.98 6.28 1.81
N ARG A 204 -7.70 5.25 1.33
CA ARG A 204 -7.60 4.70 -0.03
C ARG A 204 -6.23 4.15 -0.45
N MET A 205 -5.30 3.92 0.48
CA MET A 205 -4.04 3.26 0.14
C MET A 205 -4.25 1.84 -0.43
N GLY A 206 -5.31 1.14 0.01
CA GLY A 206 -5.69 -0.18 -0.52
C GLY A 206 -6.47 -0.15 -1.82
N ARG A 207 -6.79 1.04 -2.37
CA ARG A 207 -7.63 1.20 -3.57
C ARG A 207 -7.20 2.44 -4.34
N ASN A 208 -6.12 2.34 -5.10
CA ASN A 208 -5.60 3.43 -5.92
C ASN A 208 -6.45 3.65 -7.17
N TYR A 209 -6.83 4.90 -7.44
CA TYR A 209 -7.52 5.33 -8.66
C TYR A 209 -6.61 6.12 -9.61
N LEU A 210 -5.39 6.45 -9.18
CA LEU A 210 -4.40 7.12 -10.01
C LEU A 210 -3.68 6.09 -10.87
N ALA A 211 -3.33 6.46 -12.09
CA ALA A 211 -2.73 5.55 -13.05
C ALA A 211 -1.20 5.63 -13.03
N GLY A 212 -0.57 4.48 -13.29
CA GLY A 212 0.86 4.35 -13.49
C GLY A 212 1.71 4.48 -12.21
N PRO A 213 3.04 4.30 -12.33
CA PRO A 213 3.96 4.36 -11.19
C PRO A 213 3.96 5.70 -10.45
N ALA A 214 3.75 6.82 -11.17
CA ALA A 214 3.61 8.14 -10.57
C ALA A 214 2.32 8.24 -9.73
N GLY A 215 1.22 7.66 -10.22
CA GLY A 215 -0.04 7.55 -9.50
C GLY A 215 0.09 6.71 -8.23
N ASP A 216 0.82 5.61 -8.28
CA ASP A 216 1.11 4.77 -7.11
C ASP A 216 1.93 5.53 -6.05
N ALA A 217 2.95 6.27 -6.48
CA ALA A 217 3.78 7.10 -5.60
C ALA A 217 2.95 8.22 -4.94
N ALA A 218 2.16 8.95 -5.73
CA ALA A 218 1.27 9.99 -5.24
C ALA A 218 0.23 9.43 -4.26
N ASN A 219 -0.40 8.29 -4.57
CA ASN A 219 -1.38 7.66 -3.69
C ASN A 219 -0.79 7.26 -2.33
N ALA A 220 0.45 6.76 -2.30
CA ALA A 220 1.12 6.40 -1.05
C ALA A 220 1.31 7.63 -0.13
N VAL A 221 1.77 8.75 -0.71
CA VAL A 221 1.98 10.01 0.02
C VAL A 221 0.65 10.63 0.46
N LEU A 222 -0.33 10.72 -0.45
CA LEU A 222 -1.65 11.29 -0.15
C LEU A 222 -2.40 10.50 0.93
N ALA A 223 -2.32 9.17 0.91
CA ALA A 223 -2.92 8.34 1.94
C ALA A 223 -2.25 8.56 3.31
N ALA A 224 -0.92 8.69 3.35
CA ALA A 224 -0.19 9.02 4.57
C ALA A 224 -0.53 10.42 5.09
N ALA A 225 -0.59 11.42 4.21
CA ALA A 225 -0.99 12.79 4.54
C ALA A 225 -2.43 12.84 5.08
N GLY A 226 -3.38 12.17 4.41
CA GLY A 226 -4.77 12.10 4.86
C GLY A 226 -4.91 11.47 6.25
N TYR A 227 -4.17 10.39 6.52
CA TYR A 227 -4.10 9.79 7.85
C TYR A 227 -3.56 10.78 8.89
N ASN A 228 -2.47 11.47 8.59
CA ASN A 228 -1.85 12.43 9.49
C ASN A 228 -2.76 13.65 9.76
N PHE A 229 -3.40 14.21 8.72
CA PHE A 229 -4.35 15.31 8.86
C PHE A 229 -5.55 14.94 9.75
N ARG A 230 -6.09 13.73 9.58
CA ARG A 230 -7.15 13.27 10.47
C ARG A 230 -6.72 13.24 11.93
N ARG A 231 -5.49 12.77 12.22
CA ARG A 231 -4.91 12.78 13.58
C ARG A 231 -4.74 14.19 14.12
N LEU A 232 -4.25 15.10 13.30
CA LEU A 232 -4.10 16.50 13.66
C LEU A 232 -5.45 17.13 13.99
N LEU A 233 -6.47 16.90 13.18
CA LEU A 233 -7.83 17.38 13.42
C LEU A 233 -8.43 16.83 14.73
N GLU A 234 -8.19 15.56 15.05
CA GLU A 234 -8.59 14.97 16.32
C GLU A 234 -7.93 15.68 17.50
N TRP A 235 -6.64 16.03 17.41
CA TRP A 235 -5.93 16.77 18.43
C TRP A 235 -6.45 18.20 18.60
N LEU A 236 -6.67 18.90 17.49
CA LEU A 236 -7.24 20.27 17.52
C LEU A 236 -8.65 20.27 18.13
N ARG A 237 -9.45 19.27 17.82
CA ARG A 237 -10.78 19.09 18.42
C ARG A 237 -10.70 18.89 19.94
N LEU A 238 -9.80 18.04 20.41
CA LEU A 238 -9.57 17.83 21.85
C LEU A 238 -9.09 19.12 22.54
N LEU A 239 -8.17 19.84 21.91
CA LEU A 239 -7.69 21.12 22.43
C LEU A 239 -8.83 22.14 22.54
N LEU A 240 -9.66 22.27 21.51
CA LEU A 240 -10.83 23.13 21.52
C LEU A 240 -11.81 22.76 22.66
N CYS A 241 -12.10 21.47 22.83
CA CYS A 241 -12.95 21.00 23.93
C CYS A 241 -12.37 21.37 25.31
N LEU A 242 -11.05 21.25 25.49
CA LEU A 242 -10.38 21.64 26.73
C LEU A 242 -10.45 23.16 26.99
N LEU A 243 -10.25 23.97 25.95
CA LEU A 243 -10.37 25.42 26.03
C LEU A 243 -11.79 25.85 26.39
N LEU A 244 -12.81 25.29 25.71
CA LEU A 244 -14.21 25.57 26.02
C LEU A 244 -14.56 25.14 27.45
N ALA A 245 -14.11 24.00 27.91
CA ALA A 245 -14.30 23.54 29.28
C ALA A 245 -13.64 24.48 30.29
N ALA A 246 -12.45 24.98 30.02
CA ALA A 246 -11.75 25.94 30.87
C ALA A 246 -12.49 27.30 30.96
N ILE A 247 -13.04 27.77 29.82
CA ILE A 247 -13.85 29.01 29.80
C ILE A 247 -15.13 28.87 30.62
N HIS A 248 -15.82 27.70 30.50
CA HIS A 248 -17.04 27.45 31.26
C HIS A 248 -16.80 27.16 32.75
N ALA A 249 -15.59 26.75 33.12
CA ALA A 249 -15.20 26.52 34.50
C ALA A 249 -14.62 27.75 35.17
N ALA A 250 -14.43 28.86 34.45
CA ALA A 250 -14.06 30.15 35.07
C ALA A 250 -15.19 30.59 36.01
N PRO A 251 -14.93 30.86 37.32
CA PRO A 251 -15.95 31.29 38.21
C PRO A 251 -16.54 32.62 37.73
N ASP A 252 -17.89 32.73 37.71
CA ASP A 252 -18.56 33.99 37.59
C ASP A 252 -18.01 34.91 38.70
N GLU A 253 -17.28 35.95 38.35
CA GLU A 253 -16.95 37.02 39.31
C GLU A 253 -18.27 37.60 39.80
N GLN A 254 -18.67 37.20 41.00
CA GLN A 254 -19.78 37.85 41.68
C GLN A 254 -19.39 39.30 41.94
N ILE A 255 -19.94 40.19 41.12
CA ILE A 255 -19.89 41.63 41.40
C ILE A 255 -20.74 41.87 42.64
N LEU A 256 -20.09 41.95 43.79
CA LEU A 256 -20.71 42.41 45.03
C LEU A 256 -20.97 43.90 44.93
N VAL A 257 -22.22 44.30 44.69
CA VAL A 257 -22.67 45.69 44.81
C VAL A 257 -22.88 45.97 46.30
N ILE A 258 -21.96 46.74 46.94
CA ILE A 258 -22.13 47.23 48.27
C ILE A 258 -23.01 48.46 48.13
N ALA A 259 -24.24 48.42 48.62
CA ALA A 259 -25.11 49.60 48.82
C ALA A 259 -24.82 50.16 50.17
N GLU A 260 -24.26 51.39 50.25
CA GLU A 260 -24.19 52.20 51.43
C GLU A 260 -25.55 52.90 51.66
N THR A 261 -26.13 52.66 52.85
CA THR A 261 -27.29 53.46 53.39
C THR A 261 -26.85 54.66 54.19
#